data_6e306e1acb5bf97c47eba0209502c2af
#
_entry.id   6e306e1acb5bf97c47eba0209502c2af
#
_cell.length_a   1.000
_cell.length_b   1.000
_cell.length_c   1.000
_cell.angle_alpha   90.00
_cell.angle_beta   90.00
_cell.angle_gamma   90.00
#
_symmetry.space_group_name_H-M   'P 1'
#
loop_
_entity.id
_entity.type
_entity.pdbx_description
1 polymer ?
#
loop_
_entity_poly.entity_id
_entity_poly.type
_entity_poly.pdbx_seq_one_letter_code
_entity_poly.pdbx_strand_id
1 'polypeptide(L)'
;QFIEVPFTEIQEEIKAKAPEAYLMTLTRRFMMRITDRIREDRGGQVIINGESLGQVASQTIESMQAINAVTNTPVIRPVVTMDKLEIIDIAEKIDTFQISIQPFEDCCTIFGLHF
;
A
#
# COMPACT_ATOMS: atom_id res chain seq x y z
N GLN A 1 9.91 -15.51 -1.33
CA GLN A 1 10.46 -14.90 -2.55
C GLN A 1 10.19 -13.39 -2.57
N PHE A 2 11.21 -12.60 -2.86
CA PHE A 2 11.09 -11.14 -3.01
C PHE A 2 10.90 -10.80 -4.49
N ILE A 3 9.95 -9.92 -4.80
CA ILE A 3 9.67 -9.46 -6.16
C ILE A 3 9.71 -7.94 -6.16
N GLU A 4 10.61 -7.37 -6.97
CA GLU A 4 10.70 -5.93 -7.17
C GLU A 4 9.99 -5.55 -8.47
N VAL A 5 9.06 -4.60 -8.38
CA VAL A 5 8.30 -4.11 -9.53
C VAL A 5 8.68 -2.66 -9.80
N PRO A 6 9.26 -2.34 -10.98
CA PRO A 6 9.50 -0.96 -11.38
C PRO A 6 8.18 -0.20 -11.46
N PHE A 7 8.09 0.92 -10.74
CA PHE A 7 6.82 1.64 -10.61
C PHE A 7 6.90 3.12 -11.00
N THR A 8 8.10 3.63 -11.27
CA THR A 8 8.34 5.05 -11.53
C THR A 8 7.49 5.61 -12.68
N GLU A 9 7.44 4.91 -13.81
CA GLU A 9 6.67 5.37 -14.98
C GLU A 9 5.18 5.48 -14.68
N ILE A 10 4.63 4.53 -13.90
CA ILE A 10 3.23 4.55 -13.48
C ILE A 10 2.99 5.75 -12.57
N GLN A 11 3.87 6.01 -11.63
CA GLN A 11 3.76 7.15 -10.72
C GLN A 11 3.80 8.48 -11.45
N GLU A 12 4.72 8.62 -12.41
CA GLU A 12 4.83 9.84 -13.22
C GLU A 12 3.57 10.07 -14.07
N GLU A 13 3.01 9.04 -14.64
CA GLU A 13 1.77 9.10 -15.41
C GLU A 13 0.58 9.52 -14.53
N ILE A 14 0.47 8.94 -13.33
CA ILE A 14 -0.58 9.30 -12.38
C ILE A 14 -0.42 10.78 -11.98
N LYS A 15 0.79 11.21 -11.66
CA LYS A 15 1.07 12.60 -11.29
C LYS A 15 0.69 13.58 -12.39
N ALA A 16 0.95 13.22 -13.64
CA ALA A 16 0.69 14.06 -14.79
C ALA A 16 -0.81 14.20 -15.13
N LYS A 17 -1.60 13.15 -14.89
CA LYS A 17 -2.98 13.04 -15.41
C LYS A 17 -4.07 13.01 -14.35
N ALA A 18 -3.74 12.67 -13.11
CA ALA A 18 -4.77 12.49 -12.08
C ALA A 18 -4.96 13.78 -11.26
N PRO A 19 -6.19 14.03 -10.77
CA PRO A 19 -6.43 15.08 -9.79
C PRO A 19 -5.62 14.81 -8.51
N GLU A 20 -5.09 15.86 -7.90
CA GLU A 20 -4.24 15.76 -6.70
C GLU A 20 -4.92 14.98 -5.57
N ALA A 21 -6.22 15.18 -5.37
CA ALA A 21 -6.99 14.52 -4.32
C ALA A 21 -7.01 12.99 -4.45
N TYR A 22 -6.76 12.44 -5.64
CA TYR A 22 -6.86 11.02 -5.92
C TYR A 22 -5.53 10.33 -6.19
N LEU A 23 -4.41 11.05 -6.09
CA LEU A 23 -3.08 10.51 -6.43
C LEU A 23 -2.76 9.22 -5.66
N MET A 24 -2.93 9.23 -4.35
CA MET A 24 -2.60 8.05 -3.53
C MET A 24 -3.59 6.90 -3.72
N THR A 25 -4.86 7.19 -3.87
CA THR A 25 -5.86 6.15 -4.13
C THR A 25 -5.60 5.46 -5.46
N LEU A 26 -5.32 6.23 -6.52
CA LEU A 26 -4.98 5.67 -7.82
C LEU A 26 -3.68 4.87 -7.81
N THR A 27 -2.66 5.38 -7.13
CA THR A 27 -1.39 4.67 -6.94
C THR A 27 -1.62 3.30 -6.30
N ARG A 28 -2.41 3.25 -5.24
CA ARG A 28 -2.74 1.99 -4.55
C ARG A 28 -3.60 1.05 -5.39
N ARG A 29 -4.48 1.59 -6.22
CA ARG A 29 -5.25 0.76 -7.17
C ARG A 29 -4.32 0.05 -8.16
N PHE A 30 -3.34 0.75 -8.71
CA PHE A 30 -2.33 0.13 -9.57
C PHE A 30 -1.48 -0.91 -8.85
N MET A 31 -1.06 -0.61 -7.64
CA MET A 31 -0.33 -1.57 -6.81
C MET A 31 -1.14 -2.85 -6.57
N MET A 32 -2.42 -2.71 -6.27
CA MET A 32 -3.32 -3.84 -6.06
C MET A 32 -3.48 -4.67 -7.34
N ARG A 33 -3.66 -4.03 -8.49
CA ARG A 33 -3.75 -4.72 -9.79
C ARG A 33 -2.51 -5.52 -10.11
N ILE A 34 -1.35 -4.93 -9.88
CA ILE A 34 -0.05 -5.58 -10.13
C ILE A 34 0.12 -6.76 -9.18
N THR A 35 -0.18 -6.56 -7.90
CA THR A 35 -0.09 -7.61 -6.90
C THR A 35 -1.01 -8.79 -7.23
N ASP A 36 -2.23 -8.49 -7.64
CA ASP A 36 -3.20 -9.52 -8.03
C ASP A 36 -2.74 -10.30 -9.26
N ARG A 37 -2.12 -9.64 -10.23
CA ARG A 37 -1.54 -10.31 -11.39
C ARG A 37 -0.39 -11.24 -11.00
N ILE A 38 0.49 -10.78 -10.13
CA ILE A 38 1.58 -11.61 -9.61
C ILE A 38 1.03 -12.79 -8.82
N ARG A 39 0.03 -12.57 -7.97
CA ARG A 39 -0.68 -13.62 -7.25
C ARG A 39 -1.19 -14.71 -8.21
N GLU A 40 -1.88 -14.29 -9.26
CA GLU A 40 -2.41 -15.22 -10.26
C GLU A 40 -1.31 -16.04 -10.94
N ASP A 41 -0.25 -15.36 -11.38
CA ASP A 41 0.88 -16.01 -12.05
C ASP A 41 1.63 -16.98 -11.13
N ARG A 42 1.61 -16.76 -9.82
CA ARG A 42 2.29 -17.59 -8.82
C ARG A 42 1.38 -18.58 -8.12
N GLY A 43 0.08 -18.63 -8.43
CA GLY A 43 -0.87 -19.54 -7.84
C GLY A 43 -1.28 -19.21 -6.41
N GLY A 44 -1.11 -17.98 -5.98
CA GLY A 44 -1.57 -17.52 -4.67
C GLY A 44 -3.10 -17.41 -4.62
N GLN A 45 -3.67 -17.52 -3.42
CA GLN A 45 -5.13 -17.48 -3.23
C GLN A 45 -5.63 -16.21 -2.58
N VAL A 46 -4.75 -15.49 -1.88
CA VAL A 46 -5.09 -14.25 -1.16
C VAL A 46 -4.00 -13.21 -1.35
N ILE A 47 -4.34 -11.97 -1.08
CA ILE A 47 -3.39 -10.86 -0.96
C ILE A 47 -3.37 -10.46 0.51
N ILE A 48 -2.18 -10.22 1.05
CA ILE A 48 -2.01 -9.74 2.44
C ILE A 48 -1.28 -8.41 2.36
N ASN A 49 -1.78 -7.39 3.05
CA ASN A 49 -1.12 -6.09 3.11
C ASN A 49 -1.12 -5.50 4.53
N GLY A 50 -0.39 -4.41 4.70
CA GLY A 50 -0.26 -3.72 5.98
C GLY A 50 -1.14 -2.47 6.11
N GLU A 51 -2.23 -2.37 5.38
CA GLU A 51 -3.13 -1.22 5.48
C GLU A 51 -3.75 -1.09 6.87
N SER A 52 -3.82 0.16 7.36
CA SER A 52 -4.48 0.51 8.60
C SER A 52 -5.42 1.69 8.36
N LEU A 53 -6.57 1.71 9.00
CA LEU A 53 -7.54 2.81 8.83
C LEU A 53 -7.13 4.04 9.63
N GLY A 54 -7.27 5.23 9.01
CA GLY A 54 -7.11 6.50 9.69
C GLY A 54 -5.69 6.99 9.92
N GLN A 55 -4.67 6.27 9.48
CA GLN A 55 -3.27 6.68 9.68
C GLN A 55 -2.84 7.81 8.73
N VAL A 56 -3.30 7.76 7.49
CA VAL A 56 -3.03 8.77 6.45
C VAL A 56 -4.28 9.00 5.60
N ALA A 57 -4.26 10.05 4.77
CA ALA A 57 -5.43 10.44 3.97
C ALA A 57 -5.98 9.33 3.05
N SER A 58 -5.14 8.43 2.59
CA SER A 58 -5.57 7.31 1.73
C SER A 58 -6.11 6.10 2.50
N GLN A 59 -6.11 6.16 3.83
CA GLN A 59 -6.57 5.05 4.69
C GLN A 59 -7.96 5.31 5.26
N THR A 60 -8.88 5.74 4.40
CA THR A 60 -10.31 5.87 4.72
C THR A 60 -11.05 4.65 4.19
N ILE A 61 -12.26 4.42 4.71
CA ILE A 61 -13.12 3.35 4.21
C ILE A 61 -13.43 3.55 2.72
N GLU A 62 -13.67 4.77 2.29
CA GLU A 62 -13.97 5.11 0.91
C GLU A 62 -12.78 4.79 -0.01
N SER A 63 -11.58 5.20 0.37
CA SER A 63 -10.36 4.88 -0.40
C SER A 63 -10.11 3.38 -0.44
N MET A 64 -10.25 2.69 0.69
CA MET A 64 -10.09 1.24 0.76
C MET A 64 -11.08 0.51 -0.15
N GLN A 65 -12.32 0.96 -0.18
CA GLN A 65 -13.35 0.43 -1.06
C GLN A 65 -12.97 0.60 -2.54
N ALA A 66 -12.50 1.79 -2.92
CA ALA A 66 -12.04 2.08 -4.27
C ALA A 66 -10.83 1.22 -4.67
N ILE A 67 -9.88 1.05 -3.76
CA ILE A 67 -8.69 0.21 -3.97
C ILE A 67 -9.09 -1.25 -4.13
N ASN A 68 -9.98 -1.73 -3.28
CA ASN A 68 -10.42 -3.12 -3.30
C ASN A 68 -11.27 -3.47 -4.53
N ALA A 69 -11.90 -2.48 -5.16
CA ALA A 69 -12.78 -2.66 -6.31
C ALA A 69 -12.07 -3.20 -7.56
N VAL A 70 -10.74 -3.15 -7.62
CA VAL A 70 -9.97 -3.62 -8.78
C VAL A 70 -9.73 -5.13 -8.78
N THR A 71 -10.08 -5.82 -7.71
CA THR A 71 -9.88 -7.27 -7.60
C THR A 71 -11.04 -7.94 -6.87
N ASN A 72 -11.29 -9.20 -7.22
CA ASN A 72 -12.20 -10.09 -6.49
C ASN A 72 -11.44 -11.03 -5.54
N THR A 73 -10.12 -10.96 -5.52
CA THR A 73 -9.30 -11.77 -4.63
C THR A 73 -9.47 -11.32 -3.18
N PRO A 74 -9.62 -12.24 -2.21
CA PRO A 74 -9.65 -11.86 -0.80
C PRO A 74 -8.38 -11.11 -0.39
N VAL A 75 -8.56 -9.97 0.26
CA VAL A 75 -7.46 -9.15 0.79
C VAL A 75 -7.52 -9.19 2.30
N ILE A 76 -6.46 -9.73 2.92
CA ILE A 76 -6.34 -9.84 4.38
C ILE A 76 -5.50 -8.68 4.89
N ARG A 77 -6.04 -7.96 5.85
CA ARG A 77 -5.42 -6.78 6.44
C ARG A 77 -5.23 -6.98 7.95
N PRO A 78 -4.13 -7.64 8.37
CA PRO A 78 -3.96 -8.04 9.77
C PRO A 78 -3.94 -6.90 10.78
N VAL A 79 -3.56 -5.70 10.35
CA VAL A 79 -3.42 -4.53 11.23
C VAL A 79 -4.44 -3.43 10.93
N VAL A 80 -5.52 -3.75 10.21
CA VAL A 80 -6.47 -2.74 9.71
C VAL A 80 -7.14 -1.93 10.82
N THR A 81 -7.33 -2.51 12.00
CA THR A 81 -7.96 -1.85 13.15
C THR A 81 -6.97 -1.34 14.19
N MET A 82 -5.69 -1.53 13.96
CA MET A 82 -4.64 -1.16 14.92
C MET A 82 -4.17 0.27 14.69
N ASP A 83 -3.88 0.99 15.77
CA ASP A 83 -3.21 2.28 15.68
C ASP A 83 -1.70 2.12 15.48
N LYS A 84 -1.01 3.22 15.22
CA LYS A 84 0.42 3.20 14.92
C LYS A 84 1.26 2.64 16.09
N LEU A 85 0.88 2.95 17.33
CA LEU A 85 1.62 2.47 18.50
C LEU A 85 1.48 0.96 18.68
N GLU A 86 0.30 0.42 18.45
CA GLU A 86 0.06 -1.03 18.49
C GLU A 86 0.88 -1.76 17.41
N ILE A 87 0.95 -1.20 16.20
CA ILE A 87 1.72 -1.78 15.09
C ILE A 87 3.23 -1.74 15.41
N ILE A 88 3.72 -0.63 15.97
CA ILE A 88 5.12 -0.50 16.40
C ILE A 88 5.45 -1.52 17.47
N ASP A 89 4.57 -1.73 18.45
CA ASP A 89 4.75 -2.72 19.50
C ASP A 89 4.95 -4.13 18.92
N ILE A 90 4.13 -4.52 17.96
CA ILE A 90 4.26 -5.79 17.24
C ILE A 90 5.59 -5.87 16.50
N ALA A 91 5.95 -4.80 15.78
CA ALA A 91 7.20 -4.75 15.02
C ALA A 91 8.42 -4.92 15.92
N GLU A 92 8.40 -4.32 17.11
CA GLU A 92 9.45 -4.50 18.10
C GLU A 92 9.52 -5.95 18.62
N LYS A 93 8.38 -6.55 18.89
CA LYS A 93 8.30 -7.93 19.39
C LYS A 93 8.81 -8.96 18.38
N ILE A 94 8.60 -8.73 17.09
CA ILE A 94 9.05 -9.63 16.02
C ILE A 94 10.40 -9.20 15.42
N ASP A 95 11.05 -8.19 16.02
CA ASP A 95 12.38 -7.71 15.66
C ASP A 95 12.50 -7.15 14.25
N THR A 96 11.47 -6.43 13.79
CA THR A 96 11.46 -5.78 12.47
C THR A 96 11.47 -4.26 12.56
N PHE A 97 11.31 -3.67 13.75
CA PHE A 97 11.15 -2.24 13.92
C PHE A 97 12.38 -1.46 13.45
N GLN A 98 13.58 -1.88 13.84
CA GLN A 98 14.81 -1.16 13.49
C GLN A 98 15.09 -1.15 12.00
N ILE A 99 14.69 -2.18 11.29
CA ILE A 99 14.79 -2.24 9.83
C ILE A 99 13.75 -1.31 9.21
N SER A 100 12.53 -1.32 9.76
CA SER A 100 11.40 -0.56 9.20
C SER A 100 11.55 0.96 9.30
N ILE A 101 12.32 1.46 10.29
CA ILE A 101 12.51 2.90 10.50
C ILE A 101 13.71 3.49 9.74
N GLN A 102 14.45 2.68 8.98
CA GLN A 102 15.57 3.19 8.19
C GLN A 102 15.08 4.21 7.15
N PRO A 103 15.85 5.31 6.94
CA PRO A 103 15.42 6.38 6.05
C PRO A 103 15.57 5.98 4.58
N PHE A 104 14.47 5.66 3.94
CA PHE A 104 14.39 5.41 2.50
C PHE A 104 13.28 6.25 1.89
N GLU A 105 13.41 6.58 0.62
CA GLU A 105 12.33 7.20 -0.14
C GLU A 105 11.19 6.20 -0.36
N ASP A 106 9.96 6.69 -0.25
CA ASP A 106 8.77 5.88 -0.50
C ASP A 106 7.96 6.42 -1.69
N CYS A 107 6.83 5.79 -2.00
CA CYS A 107 5.99 6.17 -3.13
C CYS A 107 5.38 7.58 -3.01
N CYS A 108 5.34 8.17 -1.82
CA CYS A 108 4.74 9.49 -1.62
C CYS A 108 5.70 10.63 -1.98
N THR A 109 6.99 10.38 -1.98
CA THR A 109 8.03 11.40 -2.26
C THR A 109 7.87 12.01 -3.64
N ILE A 110 7.57 11.23 -4.66
CA ILE A 110 7.42 11.69 -6.04
C ILE A 110 6.26 12.68 -6.21
N PHE A 111 5.25 12.62 -5.33
CA PHE A 111 4.11 13.52 -5.36
C PHE A 111 4.31 14.78 -4.49
N GLY A 112 5.46 14.90 -3.83
CA GLY A 112 5.73 15.98 -2.90
C GLY A 112 4.94 15.86 -1.58
N LEU A 113 4.44 14.67 -1.28
CA LEU A 113 3.68 14.39 -0.07
C LEU A 113 4.61 13.84 1.02
N HIS A 114 4.44 14.35 2.22
CA HIS A 114 5.22 13.93 3.39
C HIS A 114 4.26 13.49 4.49
N PHE A 115 4.38 12.25 4.90
CA PHE A 115 3.54 11.68 5.96
C PHE A 115 4.36 11.28 7.18
#